data_01a5161ff40ea08c9646eb9b16c9333a
#
_entry.id   01a5161ff40ea08c9646eb9b16c9333a
#
_cell.length_a   1.000
_cell.length_b   1.000
_cell.length_c   1.000
_cell.angle_alpha   90.00
_cell.angle_beta   90.00
_cell.angle_gamma   90.00
#
_symmetry.space_group_name_H-M   'P 1'
#
loop_
_entity.id
_entity.type
_entity.pdbx_description
1 polymer ?
#
loop_
_entity_poly.entity_id
_entity_poly.type
_entity_poly.pdbx_seq_one_letter_code
_entity_poly.pdbx_strand_id
1 'polypeptide(L)'
;MNREKLLEIRGMKTRFKIGKEWATAVNGIDFDIFKGETLGIVGESGSGKSVSVLSLIQLIPNPPGEVSEGTIRFRDEVIFDGNNLKDVNEKPEFKYFQYLKGTNRSWASRAFFLSWLFLHAVLPIPGILLFLVSLVANILITTHLFFNSPRKKAFNMFRESMYKRMRDFRGKEIAMIFQEPMTSLNPVFS
;
A
#
# COMPACT_ATOMS: atom_id res chain seq x y z
N MET A 1 29.90 -18.72 18.20
CA MET A 1 29.91 -18.62 16.72
C MET A 1 28.84 -17.62 16.32
N ASN A 2 29.24 -16.55 15.68
CA ASN A 2 28.28 -15.54 15.19
C ASN A 2 27.64 -16.13 13.90
N ARG A 3 26.40 -16.61 13.97
CA ARG A 3 25.70 -17.14 12.78
C ARG A 3 25.24 -15.96 11.92
N GLU A 4 25.57 -16.01 10.65
CA GLU A 4 25.11 -15.02 9.68
C GLU A 4 23.58 -15.11 9.52
N LYS A 5 22.86 -14.04 9.87
CA LYS A 5 21.41 -13.97 9.73
C LYS A 5 21.08 -13.73 8.25
N LEU A 6 20.31 -14.64 7.65
CA LEU A 6 19.92 -14.58 6.25
C LEU A 6 18.59 -13.85 6.07
N LEU A 7 17.62 -14.13 6.94
CA LEU A 7 16.28 -13.53 6.88
C LEU A 7 15.83 -13.15 8.29
N GLU A 8 15.24 -11.98 8.42
CA GLU A 8 14.69 -11.47 9.66
C GLU A 8 13.28 -10.95 9.42
N ILE A 9 12.31 -11.46 10.17
CA ILE A 9 10.92 -11.02 10.14
C ILE A 9 10.54 -10.49 11.51
N ARG A 10 9.91 -9.30 11.56
CA ARG A 10 9.44 -8.67 12.79
C ARG A 10 8.03 -8.15 12.62
N GLY A 11 7.14 -8.56 13.52
CA GLY A 11 5.78 -8.06 13.63
C GLY A 11 4.92 -8.23 12.38
N MET A 12 5.21 -9.23 11.53
CA MET A 12 4.52 -9.38 10.25
C MET A 12 3.05 -9.71 10.45
N LYS A 13 2.17 -8.87 9.89
CA LYS A 13 0.71 -9.09 9.86
C LYS A 13 0.19 -9.14 8.45
N THR A 14 -0.70 -10.09 8.21
CA THR A 14 -1.39 -10.26 6.92
C THR A 14 -2.88 -10.36 7.13
N ARG A 15 -3.63 -9.62 6.34
CA ARG A 15 -5.09 -9.57 6.41
C ARG A 15 -5.71 -9.66 5.03
N PHE A 16 -6.97 -10.11 5.00
CA PHE A 16 -7.78 -10.26 3.79
C PHE A 16 -9.08 -9.48 3.92
N LYS A 17 -9.46 -8.82 2.86
CA LYS A 17 -10.73 -8.09 2.80
C LYS A 17 -11.86 -9.05 2.45
N ILE A 18 -12.82 -9.19 3.36
CA ILE A 18 -14.02 -10.01 3.22
C ILE A 18 -15.22 -9.07 3.23
N GLY A 19 -15.77 -8.76 2.06
CA GLY A 19 -16.83 -7.76 1.94
C GLY A 19 -16.34 -6.37 2.35
N LYS A 20 -16.86 -5.84 3.47
CA LYS A 20 -16.46 -4.53 4.02
C LYS A 20 -15.45 -4.62 5.16
N GLU A 21 -15.20 -5.81 5.70
CA GLU A 21 -14.37 -6.05 6.87
C GLU A 21 -13.00 -6.64 6.50
N TRP A 22 -12.06 -6.55 7.44
CA TRP A 22 -10.74 -7.14 7.33
C TRP A 22 -10.60 -8.31 8.29
N ALA A 23 -10.29 -9.49 7.77
CA ALA A 23 -9.94 -10.66 8.56
C ALA A 23 -8.41 -10.81 8.61
N THR A 24 -7.85 -10.91 9.82
CA THR A 24 -6.42 -11.09 10.04
C THR A 24 -6.09 -12.59 9.99
N ALA A 25 -5.26 -12.99 9.03
CA ALA A 25 -4.81 -14.38 8.86
C ALA A 25 -3.45 -14.63 9.55
N VAL A 26 -2.59 -13.62 9.63
CA VAL A 26 -1.31 -13.66 10.35
C VAL A 26 -1.25 -12.44 11.24
N ASN A 27 -1.02 -12.63 12.54
CA ASN A 27 -1.11 -11.57 13.55
C ASN A 27 0.20 -11.39 14.32
N GLY A 28 1.17 -10.72 13.71
CA GLY A 28 2.39 -10.28 14.38
C GLY A 28 3.38 -11.42 14.65
N ILE A 29 3.86 -12.08 13.60
CA ILE A 29 4.87 -13.14 13.74
C ILE A 29 6.29 -12.59 13.62
N ASP A 30 7.17 -13.19 14.42
CA ASP A 30 8.60 -12.88 14.50
C ASP A 30 9.40 -14.15 14.35
N PHE A 31 10.37 -14.21 13.45
CA PHE A 31 11.36 -15.28 13.36
C PHE A 31 12.58 -14.86 12.55
N ASP A 32 13.66 -15.59 12.75
CA ASP A 32 14.92 -15.42 12.03
C ASP A 32 15.27 -16.74 11.31
N ILE A 33 15.95 -16.62 10.16
CA ILE A 33 16.56 -17.75 9.47
C ILE A 33 18.04 -17.43 9.30
N PHE A 34 18.91 -18.36 9.73
CA PHE A 34 20.34 -18.23 9.59
C PHE A 34 20.85 -19.00 8.39
N LYS A 35 22.00 -18.62 7.88
CA LYS A 35 22.64 -19.29 6.75
C LYS A 35 22.91 -20.76 7.05
N GLY A 36 22.47 -21.64 6.12
CA GLY A 36 22.60 -23.09 6.28
C GLY A 36 21.60 -23.73 7.23
N GLU A 37 20.61 -22.96 7.72
CA GLU A 37 19.56 -23.46 8.61
C GLU A 37 18.32 -23.92 7.84
N THR A 38 17.65 -24.94 8.37
CA THR A 38 16.31 -25.33 7.95
C THR A 38 15.33 -25.00 9.07
N LEU A 39 14.38 -24.10 8.81
CA LEU A 39 13.32 -23.73 9.73
C LEU A 39 12.02 -24.47 9.39
N GLY A 40 11.53 -25.30 10.31
CA GLY A 40 10.22 -25.95 10.17
C GLY A 40 9.10 -25.09 10.77
N ILE A 41 8.02 -24.84 10.00
CA ILE A 41 6.80 -24.19 10.47
C ILE A 41 5.70 -25.22 10.60
N VAL A 42 5.27 -25.51 11.82
CA VAL A 42 4.23 -26.48 12.15
C VAL A 42 3.00 -25.81 12.72
N GLY A 43 1.85 -26.45 12.59
CA GLY A 43 0.58 -25.96 13.11
C GLY A 43 -0.61 -26.61 12.41
N GLU A 44 -1.80 -26.41 12.92
CA GLU A 44 -3.06 -26.97 12.39
C GLU A 44 -3.43 -26.39 11.01
N SER A 45 -4.36 -27.08 10.31
CA SER A 45 -4.93 -26.53 9.08
C SER A 45 -5.62 -25.19 9.36
N GLY A 46 -5.41 -24.19 8.50
CA GLY A 46 -5.95 -22.86 8.71
C GLY A 46 -5.18 -21.95 9.67
N SER A 47 -4.12 -22.43 10.33
CA SER A 47 -3.32 -21.62 11.28
C SER A 47 -2.46 -20.51 10.64
N GLY A 48 -2.55 -20.29 9.33
CA GLY A 48 -1.83 -19.22 8.64
C GLY A 48 -0.44 -19.57 8.11
N LYS A 49 0.04 -20.81 8.20
CA LYS A 49 1.39 -21.22 7.76
C LYS A 49 1.70 -20.84 6.32
N SER A 50 0.86 -21.26 5.38
CA SER A 50 1.04 -20.95 3.96
C SER A 50 0.91 -19.45 3.69
N VAL A 51 -0.01 -18.79 4.38
CA VAL A 51 -0.17 -17.33 4.29
C VAL A 51 1.08 -16.62 4.78
N SER A 52 1.70 -17.08 5.87
CA SER A 52 2.95 -16.50 6.39
C SER A 52 4.09 -16.60 5.37
N VAL A 53 4.27 -17.75 4.75
CA VAL A 53 5.31 -17.96 3.73
C VAL A 53 5.04 -17.13 2.47
N LEU A 54 3.79 -17.09 1.99
CA LEU A 54 3.41 -16.26 0.84
C LEU A 54 3.56 -14.77 1.13
N SER A 55 3.29 -14.35 2.37
CA SER A 55 3.46 -12.96 2.83
C SER A 55 4.93 -12.53 2.82
N LEU A 56 5.82 -13.43 3.26
CA LEU A 56 7.25 -13.20 3.30
C LEU A 56 7.81 -12.81 1.94
N ILE A 57 7.41 -13.52 0.91
CA ILE A 57 7.83 -13.24 -0.47
C ILE A 57 6.84 -12.35 -1.22
N GLN A 58 5.86 -11.78 -0.52
CA GLN A 58 4.84 -10.87 -1.07
C GLN A 58 4.07 -11.46 -2.27
N LEU A 59 3.73 -12.74 -2.22
CA LEU A 59 2.88 -13.42 -3.20
C LEU A 59 1.40 -13.46 -2.80
N ILE A 60 1.01 -12.75 -1.76
CA ILE A 60 -0.40 -12.56 -1.40
C ILE A 60 -1.08 -11.71 -2.48
N PRO A 61 -2.17 -12.21 -3.11
CA PRO A 61 -2.93 -11.43 -4.09
C PRO A 61 -3.49 -10.16 -3.46
N ASN A 62 -3.22 -9.03 -4.05
CA ASN A 62 -3.72 -7.74 -3.57
C ASN A 62 -4.45 -6.99 -4.71
N PRO A 63 -5.78 -6.84 -4.66
CA PRO A 63 -6.69 -7.37 -3.63
C PRO A 63 -6.95 -8.88 -3.75
N PRO A 64 -7.53 -9.60 -2.76
CA PRO A 64 -8.12 -9.09 -1.51
C PRO A 64 -7.17 -9.03 -0.31
N GLY A 65 -5.97 -9.61 -0.40
CA GLY A 65 -5.04 -9.69 0.72
C GLY A 65 -4.00 -8.57 0.72
N GLU A 66 -3.44 -8.28 1.88
CA GLU A 66 -2.30 -7.40 2.02
C GLU A 66 -1.44 -7.75 3.24
N VAL A 67 -0.13 -7.56 3.13
CA VAL A 67 0.76 -7.51 4.27
C VAL A 67 0.64 -6.09 4.84
N SER A 68 0.04 -5.96 6.01
CA SER A 68 -0.37 -4.67 6.58
C SER A 68 0.65 -4.05 7.52
N GLU A 69 1.48 -4.88 8.17
CA GLU A 69 2.44 -4.46 9.18
C GLU A 69 3.70 -5.33 9.16
N GLY A 70 4.73 -4.86 9.88
CA GLY A 70 5.97 -5.58 10.11
C GLY A 70 7.08 -5.25 9.14
N THR A 71 8.24 -5.82 9.39
CA THR A 71 9.43 -5.65 8.55
C THR A 71 9.98 -7.00 8.11
N ILE A 72 10.47 -7.06 6.88
CA ILE A 72 11.17 -8.22 6.34
C ILE A 72 12.53 -7.74 5.85
N ARG A 73 13.61 -8.32 6.39
CA ARG A 73 14.98 -8.07 5.99
C ARG A 73 15.59 -9.34 5.42
N PHE A 74 16.27 -9.21 4.31
CA PHE A 74 17.08 -10.27 3.73
C PHE A 74 18.54 -9.83 3.73
N ARG A 75 19.37 -10.56 4.45
CA ARG A 75 20.71 -10.12 4.83
C ARG A 75 20.63 -8.74 5.54
N ASP A 76 21.29 -7.72 5.01
CA ASP A 76 21.26 -6.36 5.57
C ASP A 76 20.24 -5.45 4.89
N GLU A 77 19.50 -5.94 3.89
CA GLU A 77 18.57 -5.14 3.10
C GLU A 77 17.13 -5.30 3.59
N VAL A 78 16.45 -4.15 3.82
CA VAL A 78 15.01 -4.13 4.10
C VAL A 78 14.25 -4.29 2.79
N ILE A 79 13.61 -5.46 2.63
CA ILE A 79 12.80 -5.79 1.44
C ILE A 79 11.38 -5.25 1.60
N PHE A 80 10.84 -5.32 2.82
CA PHE A 80 9.49 -4.86 3.13
C PHE A 80 9.47 -4.12 4.47
N ASP A 81 8.76 -3.00 4.51
CA ASP A 81 8.52 -2.23 5.72
C ASP A 81 7.07 -1.73 5.75
N GLY A 82 6.21 -2.54 6.39
CA GLY A 82 4.80 -2.25 6.56
C GLY A 82 4.52 -1.12 7.56
N ASN A 83 5.45 -0.84 8.47
CA ASN A 83 5.29 0.25 9.43
C ASN A 83 5.39 1.61 8.72
N ASN A 84 6.28 1.73 7.74
CA ASN A 84 6.33 2.91 6.87
C ASN A 84 5.06 3.07 6.01
N LEU A 85 4.36 2.00 5.68
CA LEU A 85 3.05 2.07 5.01
C LEU A 85 1.97 2.68 5.90
N LYS A 86 1.99 2.38 7.21
CA LYS A 86 1.10 3.02 8.20
C LYS A 86 1.42 4.51 8.35
N ASP A 87 2.69 4.85 8.48
CA ASP A 87 3.14 6.24 8.64
C ASP A 87 2.75 7.11 7.46
N VAL A 88 2.74 6.58 6.24
CA VAL A 88 2.23 7.28 5.04
C VAL A 88 0.72 7.52 5.15
N ASN A 89 -0.04 6.62 5.80
CA ASN A 89 -1.48 6.80 5.99
C ASN A 89 -1.84 7.69 7.19
N GLU A 90 -1.08 7.60 8.28
CA GLU A 90 -1.42 8.22 9.57
C GLU A 90 -0.70 9.55 9.83
N LYS A 91 0.54 9.70 9.34
CA LYS A 91 1.33 10.93 9.56
C LYS A 91 1.42 11.78 8.29
N PRO A 92 0.94 13.03 8.33
CA PRO A 92 1.08 13.98 7.22
C PRO A 92 2.53 14.49 7.01
N GLU A 93 3.51 13.97 7.75
CA GLU A 93 4.87 14.52 7.83
C GLU A 93 5.90 13.89 6.88
N PHE A 94 5.52 13.01 5.99
CA PHE A 94 6.44 12.53 4.96
C PHE A 94 6.96 13.73 4.17
N LYS A 95 8.29 13.87 3.98
CA LYS A 95 8.94 15.01 3.31
C LYS A 95 8.31 15.42 1.96
N TYR A 96 7.70 14.47 1.27
CA TYR A 96 6.93 14.71 0.04
C TYR A 96 5.63 15.49 0.32
N PHE A 97 5.02 15.32 1.51
CA PHE A 97 3.84 16.07 1.94
C PHE A 97 4.16 17.48 2.41
N GLN A 98 5.34 17.76 2.96
CA GLN A 98 5.78 19.13 3.25
C GLN A 98 5.92 19.93 1.96
N TYR A 99 6.41 19.32 0.88
CA TYR A 99 6.50 19.95 -0.43
C TYR A 99 5.10 20.25 -1.00
N LEU A 100 4.12 19.35 -0.83
CA LEU A 100 2.74 19.58 -1.29
C LEU A 100 1.92 20.48 -0.35
N LYS A 101 2.29 20.59 0.93
CA LYS A 101 1.67 21.51 1.88
C LYS A 101 2.06 22.97 1.59
N GLY A 102 3.23 23.20 1.02
CA GLY A 102 3.69 24.50 0.53
C GLY A 102 2.98 24.98 -0.74
N THR A 103 2.44 24.09 -1.56
CA THR A 103 1.67 24.41 -2.75
C THR A 103 0.16 24.49 -2.45
N ASN A 104 -0.24 25.49 -1.66
CA ASN A 104 -1.37 26.37 -1.94
C ASN A 104 -2.78 25.75 -2.15
N ARG A 105 -3.20 24.81 -1.30
CA ARG A 105 -4.62 24.43 -1.25
C ARG A 105 -5.51 25.60 -0.80
N SER A 106 -4.96 26.51 0.02
CA SER A 106 -5.68 27.71 0.48
C SER A 106 -5.79 28.78 -0.62
N TRP A 107 -4.83 28.82 -1.54
CA TRP A 107 -4.80 29.80 -2.63
C TRP A 107 -5.80 29.44 -3.73
N ALA A 108 -5.89 28.19 -4.10
CA ALA A 108 -6.85 27.72 -5.10
C ALA A 108 -8.31 27.94 -4.64
N SER A 109 -8.59 27.65 -3.37
CA SER A 109 -9.93 27.90 -2.82
C SER A 109 -10.24 29.40 -2.66
N ARG A 110 -9.25 30.22 -2.29
CA ARG A 110 -9.40 31.66 -2.21
C ARG A 110 -9.51 32.34 -3.59
N ALA A 111 -8.68 31.90 -4.55
CA ALA A 111 -8.76 32.36 -5.94
C ALA A 111 -10.11 31.99 -6.57
N PHE A 112 -10.62 30.80 -6.29
CA PHE A 112 -11.94 30.38 -6.75
C PHE A 112 -13.06 31.22 -6.11
N PHE A 113 -12.98 31.49 -4.81
CA PHE A 113 -13.96 32.32 -4.11
C PHE A 113 -13.94 33.77 -4.62
N LEU A 114 -12.77 34.34 -4.83
CA LEU A 114 -12.61 35.69 -5.38
C LEU A 114 -13.10 35.79 -6.84
N SER A 115 -12.79 34.79 -7.65
CA SER A 115 -13.28 34.65 -9.03
C SER A 115 -14.81 34.53 -9.08
N TRP A 116 -15.40 33.78 -8.15
CA TRP A 116 -16.84 33.63 -8.00
C TRP A 116 -17.49 34.96 -7.60
N LEU A 117 -16.90 35.69 -6.64
CA LEU A 117 -17.38 37.02 -6.20
C LEU A 117 -17.32 38.05 -7.34
N PHE A 118 -16.23 38.04 -8.11
CA PHE A 118 -16.03 38.94 -9.24
C PHE A 118 -17.04 38.66 -10.38
N LEU A 119 -17.30 37.37 -10.66
CA LEU A 119 -18.28 36.99 -11.67
C LEU A 119 -19.71 37.45 -11.31
N HIS A 120 -20.07 37.38 -10.03
CA HIS A 120 -21.37 37.86 -9.53
C HIS A 120 -21.51 39.37 -9.54
N ALA A 121 -20.39 40.11 -9.40
CA ALA A 121 -20.38 41.55 -9.39
C ALA A 121 -20.47 42.14 -10.82
N VAL A 122 -20.00 41.43 -11.83
CA VAL A 122 -19.84 41.95 -13.20
C VAL A 122 -20.96 41.48 -14.16
N LEU A 123 -21.58 40.33 -13.93
CA LEU A 123 -22.61 39.78 -14.84
C LEU A 123 -23.99 39.77 -14.16
N PRO A 124 -25.00 40.49 -14.71
CA PRO A 124 -26.38 40.45 -14.24
C PRO A 124 -27.12 39.22 -14.71
N ILE A 125 -26.55 38.02 -14.41
CA ILE A 125 -27.19 36.74 -14.72
C ILE A 125 -28.12 36.37 -13.55
N PRO A 126 -29.31 35.74 -13.80
CA PRO A 126 -30.20 35.30 -12.74
C PRO A 126 -29.46 34.44 -11.72
N GLY A 127 -29.46 34.83 -10.45
CA GLY A 127 -28.65 34.24 -9.39
C GLY A 127 -28.80 32.73 -9.22
N ILE A 128 -29.96 32.18 -9.62
CA ILE A 128 -30.23 30.72 -9.57
C ILE A 128 -29.33 29.94 -10.55
N LEU A 129 -29.17 30.46 -11.78
CA LEU A 129 -28.37 29.75 -12.81
C LEU A 129 -26.88 29.76 -12.44
N LEU A 130 -26.36 30.88 -11.95
CA LEU A 130 -24.99 30.99 -11.45
C LEU A 130 -24.74 30.13 -10.22
N PHE A 131 -25.73 30.02 -9.33
CA PHE A 131 -25.64 29.15 -8.17
C PHE A 131 -25.55 27.68 -8.59
N LEU A 132 -26.37 27.22 -9.53
CA LEU A 132 -26.35 25.84 -10.04
C LEU A 132 -25.02 25.51 -10.76
N VAL A 133 -24.52 26.38 -11.60
CA VAL A 133 -23.22 26.21 -12.27
C VAL A 133 -22.08 26.15 -11.25
N SER A 134 -22.07 27.00 -10.25
CA SER A 134 -21.10 27.01 -9.17
C SER A 134 -21.16 25.73 -8.33
N LEU A 135 -22.36 25.24 -8.04
CA LEU A 135 -22.58 23.99 -7.30
C LEU A 135 -22.00 22.79 -8.07
N VAL A 136 -22.31 22.67 -9.35
CA VAL A 136 -21.80 21.60 -10.22
C VAL A 136 -20.27 21.67 -10.33
N ALA A 137 -19.70 22.87 -10.54
CA ALA A 137 -18.25 23.06 -10.59
C ALA A 137 -17.57 22.66 -9.27
N ASN A 138 -18.13 23.02 -8.11
CA ASN A 138 -17.63 22.62 -6.81
C ASN A 138 -17.68 21.08 -6.61
N ILE A 139 -18.75 20.44 -7.02
CA ILE A 139 -18.87 18.98 -6.96
C ILE A 139 -17.81 18.32 -7.85
N LEU A 140 -17.61 18.78 -9.07
CA LEU A 140 -16.60 18.25 -9.99
C LEU A 140 -15.18 18.46 -9.48
N ILE A 141 -14.86 19.64 -8.96
CA ILE A 141 -13.53 19.94 -8.39
C ILE A 141 -13.28 19.13 -7.13
N THR A 142 -14.24 19.02 -6.22
CA THR A 142 -14.10 18.23 -4.99
C THR A 142 -13.98 16.75 -5.28
N THR A 143 -14.73 16.20 -6.22
CA THR A 143 -14.62 14.81 -6.65
C THR A 143 -13.27 14.54 -7.33
N HIS A 144 -12.84 15.41 -8.24
CA HIS A 144 -11.52 15.31 -8.88
C HIS A 144 -10.37 15.36 -7.87
N LEU A 145 -10.43 16.28 -6.90
CA LEU A 145 -9.43 16.38 -5.82
C LEU A 145 -9.46 15.17 -4.88
N PHE A 146 -10.64 14.61 -4.62
CA PHE A 146 -10.80 13.43 -3.78
C PHE A 146 -10.23 12.17 -4.46
N PHE A 147 -10.55 11.95 -5.74
CA PHE A 147 -10.04 10.79 -6.50
C PHE A 147 -8.55 10.89 -6.81
N ASN A 148 -8.03 12.09 -7.06
CA ASN A 148 -6.61 12.35 -7.32
C ASN A 148 -5.83 12.73 -6.06
N SER A 149 -6.26 12.29 -4.90
CA SER A 149 -5.59 12.58 -3.63
C SER A 149 -4.08 12.24 -3.73
N PRO A 150 -3.18 13.22 -3.49
CA PRO A 150 -1.74 12.99 -3.51
C PRO A 150 -1.30 11.89 -2.53
N ARG A 151 -2.06 11.69 -1.45
CA ARG A 151 -1.85 10.62 -0.47
C ARG A 151 -1.99 9.24 -1.11
N LYS A 152 -3.06 9.00 -1.88
CA LYS A 152 -3.25 7.71 -2.57
C LYS A 152 -2.14 7.45 -3.59
N LYS A 153 -1.70 8.47 -4.32
CA LYS A 153 -0.59 8.35 -5.27
C LYS A 153 0.71 8.01 -4.57
N ALA A 154 1.08 8.75 -3.52
CA ALA A 154 2.30 8.49 -2.74
C ALA A 154 2.28 7.11 -2.10
N PHE A 155 1.16 6.69 -1.50
CA PHE A 155 0.99 5.37 -0.94
C PHE A 155 1.14 4.27 -2.00
N ASN A 156 0.49 4.42 -3.16
CA ASN A 156 0.58 3.44 -4.23
C ASN A 156 2.00 3.37 -4.81
N MET A 157 2.67 4.50 -5.02
CA MET A 157 4.06 4.54 -5.49
C MET A 157 5.01 3.86 -4.50
N PHE A 158 4.88 4.14 -3.20
CA PHE A 158 5.70 3.51 -2.17
C PHE A 158 5.46 2.00 -2.11
N ARG A 159 4.20 1.58 -2.08
CA ARG A 159 3.82 0.17 -2.12
C ARG A 159 4.37 -0.52 -3.37
N GLU A 160 4.22 0.10 -4.53
CA GLU A 160 4.71 -0.44 -5.80
C GLU A 160 6.24 -0.56 -5.82
N SER A 161 6.96 0.40 -5.24
CA SER A 161 8.42 0.32 -5.12
C SER A 161 8.88 -0.87 -4.27
N MET A 162 8.16 -1.19 -3.19
CA MET A 162 8.44 -2.35 -2.36
C MET A 162 8.15 -3.67 -3.08
N TYR A 163 7.01 -3.76 -3.79
CA TYR A 163 6.73 -4.93 -4.62
C TYR A 163 7.72 -5.12 -5.77
N LYS A 164 8.20 -4.03 -6.37
CA LYS A 164 9.25 -4.07 -7.39
C LYS A 164 10.55 -4.60 -6.81
N ARG A 165 10.97 -4.10 -5.65
CA ARG A 165 12.17 -4.57 -4.95
C ARG A 165 12.10 -6.06 -4.66
N MET A 166 10.99 -6.57 -4.12
CA MET A 166 10.81 -7.99 -3.87
C MET A 166 10.88 -8.84 -5.16
N ARG A 167 10.44 -8.32 -6.31
CA ARG A 167 10.56 -9.03 -7.60
C ARG A 167 12.01 -9.30 -7.99
N ASP A 168 12.92 -8.44 -7.62
CA ASP A 168 14.35 -8.60 -7.92
C ASP A 168 14.96 -9.75 -7.09
N PHE A 169 14.39 -10.06 -5.92
CA PHE A 169 14.81 -11.17 -5.06
C PHE A 169 14.15 -12.50 -5.43
N ARG A 170 12.91 -12.47 -5.95
CA ARG A 170 12.19 -13.70 -6.34
C ARG A 170 12.84 -14.39 -7.52
N GLY A 171 13.02 -15.71 -7.39
CA GLY A 171 13.62 -16.56 -8.41
C GLY A 171 15.13 -16.48 -8.50
N LYS A 172 15.75 -15.42 -7.99
CA LYS A 172 17.21 -15.25 -7.96
C LYS A 172 17.81 -15.56 -6.60
N GLU A 173 17.30 -14.92 -5.55
CA GLU A 173 17.81 -15.07 -4.18
C GLU A 173 16.87 -15.94 -3.32
N ILE A 174 15.57 -15.86 -3.56
CA ILE A 174 14.53 -16.58 -2.84
C ILE A 174 13.65 -17.30 -3.85
N ALA A 175 13.55 -18.62 -3.72
CA ALA A 175 12.66 -19.46 -4.53
C ALA A 175 11.58 -20.11 -3.65
N MET A 176 10.43 -20.42 -4.25
CA MET A 176 9.34 -21.13 -3.59
C MET A 176 8.94 -22.36 -4.39
N ILE A 177 8.75 -23.47 -3.69
CA ILE A 177 8.15 -24.69 -4.24
C ILE A 177 6.71 -24.74 -3.70
N PHE A 178 5.74 -24.74 -4.62
CA PHE A 178 4.32 -24.84 -4.25
C PHE A 178 3.94 -26.26 -3.88
N GLN A 179 2.93 -26.42 -3.03
CA GLN A 179 2.46 -27.73 -2.56
C GLN A 179 1.97 -28.63 -3.72
N GLU A 180 1.38 -28.02 -4.75
CA GLU A 180 0.92 -28.68 -5.97
C GLU A 180 1.58 -28.04 -7.20
N PRO A 181 2.83 -28.42 -7.53
CA PRO A 181 3.57 -27.78 -8.62
C PRO A 181 2.89 -27.95 -9.99
N MET A 182 2.17 -29.04 -10.19
CA MET A 182 1.47 -29.31 -11.46
C MET A 182 0.33 -28.33 -11.75
N THR A 183 -0.37 -27.87 -10.72
CA THR A 183 -1.43 -26.84 -10.89
C THR A 183 -0.87 -25.45 -11.12
N SER A 184 0.39 -25.21 -10.78
CA SER A 184 1.09 -23.95 -10.98
C SER A 184 1.67 -23.81 -12.39
N LEU A 185 1.80 -24.89 -13.11
CA LEU A 185 2.23 -24.90 -14.51
C LEU A 185 1.02 -24.60 -15.40
N ASN A 186 1.14 -23.57 -16.23
CA ASN A 186 0.08 -23.28 -17.20
C ASN A 186 0.09 -24.35 -18.30
N PRO A 187 -0.96 -25.18 -18.44
CA PRO A 187 -0.97 -26.28 -19.41
C PRO A 187 -1.00 -25.80 -20.88
N VAL A 188 -1.17 -24.49 -21.11
CA VAL A 188 -1.21 -23.90 -22.46
C VAL A 188 0.21 -23.60 -22.99
N PHE A 189 1.22 -23.57 -22.12
CA PHE A 189 2.62 -23.38 -22.50
C PHE A 189 3.41 -24.65 -22.26
N SER A 190 3.24 -25.63 -23.11
CA SER A 190 4.12 -26.80 -23.21
C SER A 190 5.11 -26.62 -24.37
#